data_2d11b4425bee48676cdfdb21f1196695
#
_entry.id   2d11b4425bee48676cdfdb21f1196695
#
_cell.length_a   1.000
_cell.length_b   1.000
_cell.length_c   1.000
_cell.angle_alpha   90.00
_cell.angle_beta   90.00
_cell.angle_gamma   90.00
#
_symmetry.space_group_name_H-M   'P 1'
#
loop_
_entity.id
_entity.type
_entity.pdbx_description
1 polymer ?
#
loop_
_entity_poly.entity_id
_entity_poly.type
_entity_poly.pdbx_seq_one_letter_code
_entity_poly.pdbx_strand_id
1 'polypeptide(L)'
;MVEKEGDEARISKASWPIARGFDRFYGTISGAGNYFFPAALVEDERPISPEGEDYYYTDAVSDRAAGFVREHAERQPERPFFLYVAYTAPHWPLHAREQDVARYRGRYDAGWDALREERHTRIAL
;
A
#
# COMPACT_ATOMS: atom_id res chain seq x y z
N MET A 1 4.05 -27.56 10.15
CA MET A 1 4.04 -26.41 9.25
C MET A 1 2.75 -26.53 8.47
N VAL A 2 1.69 -25.82 8.92
CA VAL A 2 0.36 -25.92 8.30
C VAL A 2 0.33 -24.83 7.23
N GLU A 3 0.34 -25.22 5.96
CA GLU A 3 0.10 -24.34 4.82
C GLU A 3 -1.28 -23.71 4.98
N LYS A 4 -1.33 -22.40 5.10
CA LYS A 4 -2.57 -21.64 4.99
C LYS A 4 -2.92 -21.44 3.51
N GLU A 5 -3.19 -22.51 2.81
CA GLU A 5 -4.08 -22.46 1.65
C GLU A 5 -5.49 -22.19 2.17
N GLY A 6 -5.96 -20.98 2.13
CA GLY A 6 -7.32 -20.91 2.59
C GLY A 6 -8.10 -19.62 2.53
N ASP A 7 -7.50 -18.46 2.55
CA ASP A 7 -8.33 -17.24 2.55
C ASP A 7 -8.50 -16.64 1.15
N GLU A 8 -7.56 -16.82 0.25
CA GLU A 8 -7.65 -16.28 -1.13
C GLU A 8 -8.75 -16.96 -1.96
N ALA A 9 -8.97 -18.26 -1.74
CA ALA A 9 -10.02 -19.03 -2.42
C ALA A 9 -11.44 -18.66 -1.96
N ARG A 10 -11.58 -17.92 -0.85
CA ARG A 10 -12.88 -17.55 -0.27
C ARG A 10 -13.38 -16.18 -0.74
N ILE A 11 -12.50 -15.33 -1.29
CA ILE A 11 -12.91 -14.02 -1.80
C ILE A 11 -13.34 -14.20 -3.26
N SER A 12 -14.63 -14.06 -3.50
CA SER A 12 -15.17 -14.12 -4.86
C SER A 12 -14.49 -13.08 -5.75
N LYS A 13 -13.94 -13.48 -6.89
CA LYS A 13 -13.36 -12.57 -7.89
C LYS A 13 -14.35 -11.50 -8.39
N ALA A 14 -15.66 -11.73 -8.23
CA ALA A 14 -16.68 -10.73 -8.54
C ALA A 14 -16.60 -9.45 -7.70
N SER A 15 -15.87 -9.48 -6.57
CA SER A 15 -15.62 -8.30 -5.73
C SER A 15 -14.26 -7.63 -6.00
N TRP A 16 -13.43 -8.20 -6.85
CA TRP A 16 -12.11 -7.65 -7.17
C TRP A 16 -12.22 -6.36 -7.98
N PRO A 17 -11.22 -5.46 -7.90
CA PRO A 17 -11.27 -4.16 -8.58
C PRO A 17 -11.55 -4.25 -10.08
N ILE A 18 -10.92 -5.18 -10.79
CA ILE A 18 -11.15 -5.40 -12.24
C ILE A 18 -12.62 -5.72 -12.50
N ALA A 19 -13.23 -6.59 -11.72
CA ALA A 19 -14.65 -6.94 -11.85
C ALA A 19 -15.59 -5.78 -11.43
N ARG A 20 -15.07 -4.74 -10.80
CA ARG A 20 -15.80 -3.52 -10.39
C ARG A 20 -15.58 -2.33 -11.30
N GLY A 21 -14.90 -2.52 -12.43
CA GLY A 21 -14.76 -1.50 -13.47
C GLY A 21 -13.43 -0.76 -13.48
N PHE A 22 -12.44 -1.18 -12.70
CA PHE A 22 -11.06 -0.71 -12.85
C PHE A 22 -10.38 -1.44 -14.00
N ASP A 23 -9.64 -0.71 -14.82
CA ASP A 23 -8.88 -1.28 -15.94
C ASP A 23 -7.59 -1.95 -15.48
N ARG A 24 -7.01 -1.48 -14.38
CA ARG A 24 -5.76 -1.99 -13.80
C ARG A 24 -5.86 -2.06 -12.29
N PHE A 25 -5.15 -3.00 -11.71
CA PHE A 25 -5.04 -3.17 -10.27
C PHE A 25 -3.67 -3.71 -9.88
N TYR A 26 -3.11 -3.21 -8.80
CA TYR A 26 -1.96 -3.77 -8.12
C TYR A 26 -2.15 -3.62 -6.62
N GLY A 27 -2.14 -4.72 -5.88
CA GLY A 27 -2.30 -4.66 -4.44
C GLY A 27 -2.72 -5.98 -3.82
N THR A 28 -2.97 -5.96 -2.52
CA THR A 28 -3.47 -7.13 -1.79
C THR A 28 -4.99 -7.16 -1.78
N ILE A 29 -5.56 -8.34 -1.99
CA ILE A 29 -7.01 -8.55 -1.97
C ILE A 29 -7.51 -8.75 -0.53
N SER A 30 -6.76 -9.46 0.29
CA SER A 30 -7.02 -9.56 1.72
C SER A 30 -6.40 -8.36 2.45
N GLY A 31 -7.10 -7.88 3.49
CA GLY A 31 -6.63 -6.72 4.29
C GLY A 31 -5.28 -6.95 4.94
N ALA A 32 -4.87 -6.01 5.76
CA ALA A 32 -3.59 -5.86 6.47
C ALA A 32 -2.58 -7.00 6.38
N GLY A 33 -1.38 -6.72 5.94
CA GLY A 33 -0.34 -7.74 5.73
C GLY A 33 1.06 -7.22 5.98
N ASN A 34 2.03 -8.11 5.82
CA ASN A 34 3.43 -7.78 5.92
C ASN A 34 3.83 -6.85 4.76
N TYR A 35 4.56 -5.76 5.03
CA TYR A 35 4.96 -4.78 4.01
C TYR A 35 6.15 -5.23 3.17
N PHE A 36 6.93 -6.20 3.66
CA PHE A 36 8.06 -6.79 2.95
C PHE A 36 7.66 -8.08 2.21
N PHE A 37 6.65 -8.78 2.73
CA PHE A 37 6.14 -10.03 2.15
C PHE A 37 4.60 -10.03 2.23
N PRO A 38 3.92 -9.17 1.46
CA PRO A 38 2.46 -9.17 1.45
C PRO A 38 1.93 -10.50 0.92
N ALA A 39 1.05 -11.13 1.70
CA ALA A 39 0.27 -12.25 1.22
C ALA A 39 -0.85 -11.76 0.28
N ALA A 40 -1.35 -12.63 -0.59
CA ALA A 40 -2.45 -12.33 -1.50
C ALA A 40 -2.21 -11.11 -2.40
N LEU A 41 -0.95 -10.89 -2.81
CA LEU A 41 -0.60 -9.86 -3.77
C LEU A 41 -1.11 -10.25 -5.17
N VAL A 42 -1.74 -9.29 -5.82
CA VAL A 42 -2.40 -9.51 -7.11
C VAL A 42 -2.04 -8.36 -8.06
N GLU A 43 -1.79 -8.68 -9.31
CA GLU A 43 -1.75 -7.72 -10.41
C GLU A 43 -2.87 -8.05 -11.39
N ASP A 44 -3.78 -7.11 -11.55
CA ASP A 44 -5.05 -7.25 -12.27
C ASP A 44 -5.89 -8.41 -11.68
N GLU A 45 -5.86 -9.59 -12.27
CA GLU A 45 -6.55 -10.79 -11.77
C GLU A 45 -5.59 -11.95 -11.45
N ARG A 46 -4.29 -11.72 -11.54
CA ARG A 46 -3.26 -12.75 -11.35
C ARG A 46 -2.60 -12.63 -9.99
N PRO A 47 -2.61 -13.67 -9.18
CA PRO A 47 -1.76 -13.75 -8.00
C PRO A 47 -0.28 -13.64 -8.41
N ILE A 48 0.46 -12.81 -7.69
CA ILE A 48 1.89 -12.62 -7.88
C ILE A 48 2.61 -12.69 -6.52
N SER A 49 3.93 -12.82 -6.58
CA SER A 49 4.79 -12.76 -5.40
C SER A 49 5.63 -11.49 -5.43
N PRO A 50 6.04 -10.96 -4.27
CA PRO A 50 7.04 -9.90 -4.20
C PRO A 50 8.31 -10.28 -4.95
N GLU A 51 8.89 -9.35 -5.70
CA GLU A 51 10.10 -9.54 -6.46
C GLU A 51 11.26 -8.75 -5.86
N GLY A 52 12.44 -9.39 -5.76
CA GLY A 52 13.66 -8.79 -5.23
C GLY A 52 13.77 -8.87 -3.70
N GLU A 53 15.02 -8.81 -3.22
CA GLU A 53 15.34 -8.91 -1.79
C GLU A 53 14.94 -7.65 -1.02
N ASP A 54 14.94 -6.50 -1.67
CA ASP A 54 14.61 -5.19 -1.08
C ASP A 54 13.14 -4.79 -1.28
N TYR A 55 12.25 -5.74 -1.58
CA TYR A 55 10.86 -5.42 -1.80
C TYR A 55 10.23 -4.72 -0.59
N TYR A 56 9.56 -3.60 -0.85
CA TYR A 56 8.77 -2.88 0.14
C TYR A 56 7.45 -2.43 -0.49
N TYR A 57 6.35 -2.89 0.07
CA TYR A 57 5.02 -2.76 -0.52
C TYR A 57 4.61 -1.30 -0.78
N THR A 58 4.97 -0.38 0.12
CA THR A 58 4.70 1.06 -0.06
C THR A 58 5.36 1.63 -1.32
N ASP A 59 6.61 1.25 -1.57
CA ASP A 59 7.32 1.68 -2.78
C ASP A 59 6.73 1.00 -4.01
N ALA A 60 6.46 -0.30 -3.94
CA ALA A 60 5.88 -1.04 -5.05
C ALA A 60 4.52 -0.47 -5.49
N VAL A 61 3.67 -0.06 -4.54
CA VAL A 61 2.40 0.63 -4.83
C VAL A 61 2.66 1.97 -5.52
N SER A 62 3.64 2.76 -5.03
CA SER A 62 4.01 4.05 -5.62
C SER A 62 4.53 3.90 -7.05
N ASP A 63 5.41 2.93 -7.29
CA ASP A 63 6.02 2.67 -8.58
C ASP A 63 4.97 2.20 -9.60
N ARG A 64 4.06 1.31 -9.19
CA ARG A 64 2.95 0.85 -10.04
C ARG A 64 1.98 1.99 -10.35
N ALA A 65 1.63 2.82 -9.37
CA ALA A 65 0.78 3.98 -9.59
C ALA A 65 1.42 4.95 -10.60
N ALA A 66 2.69 5.29 -10.43
CA ALA A 66 3.44 6.12 -11.37
C ALA A 66 3.54 5.47 -12.76
N GLY A 67 3.69 4.15 -12.82
CA GLY A 67 3.68 3.36 -14.05
C GLY A 67 2.35 3.47 -14.80
N PHE A 68 1.24 3.30 -14.10
CA PHE A 68 -0.11 3.42 -14.70
C PHE A 68 -0.36 4.83 -15.26
N VAL A 69 0.08 5.88 -14.56
CA VAL A 69 -0.04 7.26 -15.06
C VAL A 69 0.78 7.47 -16.33
N ARG A 70 2.03 7.00 -16.36
CA ARG A 70 2.89 7.11 -17.56
C ARG A 70 2.29 6.35 -18.74
N GLU A 71 1.89 5.10 -18.53
CA GLU A 71 1.27 4.28 -19.57
C GLU A 71 0.00 4.94 -20.14
N HIS A 72 -0.83 5.52 -19.26
CA HIS A 72 -2.03 6.23 -19.67
C HIS A 72 -1.68 7.49 -20.51
N ALA A 73 -0.74 8.31 -20.04
CA ALA A 73 -0.32 9.51 -20.74
C ALA A 73 0.26 9.22 -22.13
N GLU A 74 0.93 8.09 -22.31
CA GLU A 74 1.48 7.67 -23.60
C GLU A 74 0.41 7.13 -24.55
N ARG A 75 -0.54 6.36 -24.04
CA ARG A 75 -1.51 5.63 -24.89
C ARG A 75 -2.82 6.35 -25.11
N GLN A 76 -3.25 7.16 -24.15
CA GLN A 76 -4.56 7.79 -24.14
C GLN A 76 -4.52 9.22 -23.54
N PRO A 77 -3.64 10.12 -24.03
CA PRO A 77 -3.37 11.42 -23.41
C PRO A 77 -4.61 12.31 -23.27
N GLU A 78 -5.59 12.16 -24.18
CA GLU A 78 -6.80 12.98 -24.19
C GLU A 78 -7.94 12.44 -23.30
N ARG A 79 -7.75 11.23 -22.73
CA ARG A 79 -8.79 10.64 -21.87
C ARG A 79 -8.52 10.98 -20.41
N PRO A 80 -9.53 11.43 -19.67
CA PRO A 80 -9.41 11.55 -18.23
C PRO A 80 -9.27 10.16 -17.59
N PHE A 81 -8.57 10.07 -16.45
CA PHE A 81 -8.46 8.86 -15.65
C PHE A 81 -8.78 9.11 -14.18
N PHE A 82 -9.12 8.05 -13.50
CA PHE A 82 -9.26 8.01 -12.05
C PHE A 82 -8.23 7.01 -11.50
N LEU A 83 -7.41 7.46 -10.56
CA LEU A 83 -6.42 6.61 -9.89
C LEU A 83 -6.68 6.64 -8.38
N TYR A 84 -6.85 5.46 -7.78
CA TYR A 84 -6.99 5.30 -6.34
C TYR A 84 -5.72 4.67 -5.78
N VAL A 85 -4.93 5.44 -5.02
CA VAL A 85 -3.70 4.97 -4.38
C VAL A 85 -3.95 4.81 -2.89
N ALA A 86 -4.15 3.57 -2.46
CA ALA A 86 -4.45 3.23 -1.08
C ALA A 86 -3.28 2.52 -0.42
N TYR A 87 -2.48 3.26 0.35
CA TYR A 87 -1.39 2.67 1.12
C TYR A 87 -1.91 1.89 2.33
N THR A 88 -1.27 0.75 2.63
CA THR A 88 -1.55 0.00 3.86
C THR A 88 -1.05 0.74 5.09
N ALA A 89 0.06 1.46 4.98
CA ALA A 89 0.59 2.28 6.07
C ALA A 89 -0.43 3.36 6.51
N PRO A 90 -0.62 3.59 7.81
CA PRO A 90 0.09 3.02 8.97
C PRO A 90 -0.62 1.84 9.66
N HIS A 91 -1.29 0.98 8.92
CA HIS A 91 -2.00 -0.17 9.48
C HIS A 91 -1.03 -1.22 10.07
N TRP A 92 -1.50 -2.02 11.01
CA TRP A 92 -0.77 -3.18 11.52
C TRP A 92 -0.51 -4.23 10.42
N PRO A 93 0.69 -4.88 10.48
CA PRO A 93 1.85 -4.64 11.36
C PRO A 93 2.55 -3.31 11.04
N LEU A 94 3.07 -2.62 12.08
CA LEU A 94 3.75 -1.33 11.92
C LEU A 94 5.16 -1.53 11.35
N HIS A 95 5.25 -1.92 10.11
CA HIS A 95 6.52 -2.13 9.42
C HIS A 95 7.02 -0.85 8.78
N ALA A 96 8.30 -0.57 8.96
CA ALA A 96 9.01 0.52 8.27
C ALA A 96 10.45 0.10 7.98
N ARG A 97 11.07 0.72 7.00
CA ARG A 97 12.50 0.53 6.73
C ARG A 97 13.31 1.15 7.86
N GLU A 98 14.44 0.52 8.23
CA GLU A 98 15.31 1.01 9.31
C GLU A 98 15.75 2.46 9.09
N GLN A 99 16.05 2.84 7.86
CA GLN A 99 16.42 4.21 7.51
C GLN A 99 15.29 5.23 7.81
N ASP A 100 14.04 4.83 7.69
CA ASP A 100 12.89 5.70 7.98
C ASP A 100 12.64 5.77 9.49
N VAL A 101 12.76 4.65 10.19
CA VAL A 101 12.74 4.61 11.66
C VAL A 101 13.82 5.50 12.26
N ALA A 102 15.03 5.43 11.71
CA ALA A 102 16.17 6.21 12.19
C ALA A 102 15.95 7.73 12.13
N ARG A 103 15.20 8.24 11.14
CA ARG A 103 14.86 9.67 11.01
C ARG A 103 14.02 10.20 12.17
N TYR A 104 13.29 9.33 12.86
CA TYR A 104 12.37 9.68 13.93
C TYR A 104 12.89 9.30 15.32
N ARG A 105 14.07 8.71 15.38
CA ARG A 105 14.69 8.30 16.66
C ARG A 105 14.85 9.51 17.59
N GLY A 106 14.34 9.40 18.79
CA GLY A 106 14.36 10.48 19.79
C GLY A 106 13.30 11.59 19.59
N ARG A 107 12.66 11.66 18.43
CA ARG A 107 11.70 12.75 18.11
C ARG A 107 10.47 12.75 19.02
N TYR A 108 10.08 11.60 19.52
CA TYR A 108 8.85 11.41 20.29
C TYR A 108 9.10 11.11 21.77
N ASP A 109 10.35 11.29 22.25
CA ASP A 109 10.74 11.00 23.63
C ASP A 109 10.06 11.92 24.65
N ALA A 110 9.61 13.10 24.23
CA ALA A 110 8.85 14.03 25.07
C ALA A 110 7.46 13.51 25.47
N GLY A 111 6.99 12.43 24.84
CA GLY A 111 5.72 11.77 25.13
C GLY A 111 4.51 12.40 24.45
N TRP A 112 3.37 11.76 24.64
CA TRP A 112 2.13 12.04 23.91
C TRP A 112 1.55 13.43 24.19
N ASP A 113 1.58 13.88 25.44
CA ASP A 113 0.95 15.14 25.85
C ASP A 113 1.67 16.33 25.25
N ALA A 114 2.98 16.37 25.31
CA ALA A 114 3.80 17.43 24.70
C ALA A 114 3.56 17.51 23.18
N LEU A 115 3.53 16.38 22.50
CA LEU A 115 3.29 16.31 21.05
C LEU A 115 1.87 16.76 20.69
N ARG A 116 0.89 16.41 21.50
CA ARG A 116 -0.51 16.83 21.30
C ARG A 116 -0.69 18.32 21.45
N GLU A 117 -0.09 18.93 22.49
CA GLU A 117 -0.13 20.37 22.71
C GLU A 117 0.55 21.14 21.59
N GLU A 118 1.75 20.72 21.18
CA GLU A 118 2.47 21.31 20.05
C GLU A 118 1.63 21.27 18.77
N ARG A 119 1.04 20.12 18.47
CA ARG A 119 0.18 19.97 17.30
C ARG A 119 -1.07 20.84 17.37
N HIS A 120 -1.73 20.88 18.51
CA HIS A 120 -2.91 21.70 18.72
C HIS A 120 -2.60 23.19 18.50
N THR A 121 -1.51 23.68 19.06
CA THR A 121 -1.05 25.08 18.90
C THR A 121 -0.83 25.42 17.41
N ARG A 122 -0.22 24.52 16.63
CA ARG A 122 0.00 24.73 15.19
C ARG A 122 -1.27 24.74 14.35
N ILE A 123 -2.31 24.02 14.77
CA ILE A 123 -3.58 23.95 14.05
C ILE A 123 -4.48 25.14 14.38
N ALA A 124 -4.35 25.70 15.59
CA ALA A 124 -5.14 26.84 16.06
C ALA A 124 -4.66 28.20 15.51
N LEU A 125 -3.55 28.22 14.76
CA LEU A 125 -3.03 29.41 14.04
C LEU A 125 -3.54 29.44 12.60
#